data_814dfdd5d9ddbd38ce0bf54c477ba398
#
_entry.id   814dfdd5d9ddbd38ce0bf54c477ba398
#
_cell.length_a   1.000
_cell.length_b   1.000
_cell.length_c   1.000
_cell.angle_alpha   90.00
_cell.angle_beta   90.00
_cell.angle_gamma   90.00
#
_symmetry.space_group_name_H-M   'P 1'
#
loop_
_entity.id
_entity.type
_entity.pdbx_description
1 polymer ?
#
loop_
_entity_poly.entity_id
_entity_poly.type
_entity_poly.pdbx_seq_one_letter_code
_entity_poly.pdbx_strand_id
1 'polypeptide(L)'
;FDDWDETKRFAAKALEGEVRGIHGFYHSNIFEAVYCTNLLLRSCDVLVTKPSELAFYPVPKLFIKRVGGHERWGAIHSAEIGDGTLECQDTAHTLQMVELFINDDNLLADMCGNIVRNKQMGIYDGAYKVVELAMQSRK
;
A
#
# COMPACT_ATOMS: atom_id res chain seq x y z
N PHE A 1 19.70 -1.74 -1.05
CA PHE A 1 19.62 -3.11 -0.50
C PHE A 1 19.22 -4.08 -1.60
N ASP A 2 20.02 -5.11 -1.84
CA ASP A 2 19.82 -6.21 -2.77
C ASP A 2 20.05 -7.58 -2.10
N ASP A 3 20.39 -7.56 -0.83
CA ASP A 3 20.54 -8.75 0.01
C ASP A 3 19.27 -8.98 0.85
N TRP A 4 18.78 -10.22 0.83
CA TRP A 4 17.53 -10.58 1.51
C TRP A 4 17.61 -10.49 3.04
N ASP A 5 18.74 -10.90 3.62
CA ASP A 5 18.91 -10.86 5.08
C ASP A 5 19.13 -9.44 5.59
N GLU A 6 19.77 -8.57 4.79
CA GLU A 6 19.83 -7.14 5.08
C GLU A 6 18.46 -6.49 5.02
N THR A 7 17.65 -6.81 4.00
CA THR A 7 16.28 -6.30 3.87
C THR A 7 15.40 -6.71 5.07
N LYS A 8 15.51 -7.94 5.55
CA LYS A 8 14.79 -8.38 6.75
C LYS A 8 15.23 -7.64 8.02
N ARG A 9 16.53 -7.45 8.20
CA ARG A 9 17.07 -6.67 9.35
C ARG A 9 16.62 -5.21 9.29
N PHE A 10 16.61 -4.61 8.09
CA PHE A 10 16.11 -3.26 7.90
C PHE A 10 14.62 -3.16 8.27
N ALA A 11 13.79 -4.05 7.76
CA ALA A 11 12.36 -4.05 8.04
C ALA A 11 12.05 -4.20 9.55
N ALA A 12 12.81 -5.04 10.27
CA ALA A 12 12.69 -5.16 11.72
C ALA A 12 12.97 -3.83 12.43
N LYS A 13 14.08 -3.16 12.08
CA LYS A 13 14.42 -1.83 12.64
C LYS A 13 13.41 -0.75 12.27
N ALA A 14 12.84 -0.81 11.07
CA ALA A 14 11.81 0.13 10.63
C ALA A 14 10.53 0.00 11.49
N LEU A 15 10.12 -1.22 11.82
CA LEU A 15 9.00 -1.48 12.73
C LEU A 15 9.24 -0.94 14.15
N GLU A 16 10.49 -0.87 14.59
CA GLU A 16 10.90 -0.32 15.87
C GLU A 16 11.08 1.22 15.84
N GLY A 17 10.90 1.85 14.67
CA GLY A 17 11.05 3.29 14.47
C GLY A 17 12.52 3.77 14.48
N GLU A 18 13.48 2.87 14.34
CA GLU A 18 14.91 3.17 14.41
C GLU A 18 15.53 3.65 13.09
N VAL A 19 14.76 3.61 11.99
CA VAL A 19 15.27 3.94 10.66
C VAL A 19 15.08 5.43 10.34
N ARG A 20 16.11 6.05 9.76
CA ARG A 20 16.07 7.43 9.27
C ARG A 20 16.76 7.53 7.91
N GLY A 21 16.34 8.51 7.09
CA GLY A 21 16.93 8.80 5.79
C GLY A 21 16.25 8.09 4.63
N ILE A 22 16.91 8.08 3.46
CA ILE A 22 16.41 7.51 2.21
C ILE A 22 17.10 6.16 1.98
N HIS A 23 16.31 5.13 1.72
CA HIS A 23 16.78 3.77 1.49
C HIS A 23 16.20 3.24 0.19
N GLY A 24 17.04 2.58 -0.62
CA GLY A 24 16.62 1.92 -1.86
C GLY A 24 16.73 0.41 -1.74
N PHE A 25 15.75 -0.30 -2.28
CA PHE A 25 15.69 -1.77 -2.33
C PHE A 25 15.60 -2.22 -3.78
N TYR A 26 16.48 -3.11 -4.19
CA TYR A 26 16.55 -3.66 -5.53
C TYR A 26 16.79 -5.16 -5.47
N HIS A 27 15.98 -5.91 -6.20
CA HIS A 27 16.14 -7.34 -6.37
C HIS A 27 15.96 -7.69 -7.85
N SER A 28 16.88 -8.45 -8.41
CA SER A 28 16.82 -8.90 -9.81
C SER A 28 15.78 -10.00 -10.03
N ASN A 29 15.41 -10.73 -8.98
CA ASN A 29 14.40 -11.77 -9.00
C ASN A 29 13.04 -11.17 -8.62
N ILE A 30 12.03 -11.34 -9.48
CA ILE A 30 10.69 -10.79 -9.26
C ILE A 30 10.04 -11.33 -7.97
N PHE A 31 10.25 -12.58 -7.61
CA PHE A 31 9.68 -13.17 -6.38
C PHE A 31 10.28 -12.54 -5.14
N GLU A 32 11.59 -12.28 -5.14
CA GLU A 32 12.26 -11.57 -4.05
C GLU A 32 11.79 -10.12 -3.96
N ALA A 33 11.63 -9.43 -5.09
CA ALA A 33 11.11 -8.06 -5.12
C ALA A 33 9.70 -7.97 -4.54
N VAL A 34 8.79 -8.89 -4.90
CA VAL A 34 7.43 -8.96 -4.35
C VAL A 34 7.47 -9.26 -2.85
N TYR A 35 8.30 -10.18 -2.43
CA TYR A 35 8.43 -10.54 -1.02
C TYR A 35 9.02 -9.42 -0.18
N CYS A 36 10.01 -8.70 -0.72
CA CYS A 36 10.58 -7.48 -0.12
C CYS A 36 9.49 -6.41 0.04
N THR A 37 8.69 -6.15 -0.99
CA THR A 37 7.58 -5.21 -0.93
C THR A 37 6.59 -5.58 0.19
N ASN A 38 6.16 -6.83 0.27
CA ASN A 38 5.27 -7.31 1.32
C ASN A 38 5.85 -7.12 2.73
N LEU A 39 7.15 -7.32 2.88
CA LEU A 39 7.84 -7.15 4.15
C LEU A 39 7.90 -5.68 4.58
N LEU A 40 8.28 -4.79 3.66
CA LEU A 40 8.41 -3.35 3.91
C LEU A 40 7.07 -2.65 4.13
N LEU A 41 6.01 -3.08 3.47
CA LEU A 41 4.66 -2.50 3.65
C LEU A 41 4.13 -2.65 5.08
N ARG A 42 4.67 -3.57 5.88
CA ARG A 42 4.31 -3.72 7.30
C ARG A 42 4.84 -2.60 8.20
N SER A 43 5.86 -1.87 7.73
CA SER A 43 6.46 -0.73 8.42
C SER A 43 6.21 0.60 7.70
N CYS A 44 5.28 0.62 6.76
CA CYS A 44 4.98 1.77 5.91
C CYS A 44 3.80 2.56 6.49
N ASP A 45 3.99 3.84 6.80
CA ASP A 45 2.92 4.73 7.22
C ASP A 45 2.07 5.20 6.04
N VAL A 46 2.71 5.45 4.89
CA VAL A 46 2.05 5.87 3.65
C VAL A 46 2.73 5.24 2.45
N LEU A 47 1.96 4.60 1.59
CA LEU A 47 2.42 4.08 0.31
C LEU A 47 2.17 5.12 -0.79
N VAL A 48 3.24 5.62 -1.41
CA VAL A 48 3.16 6.48 -2.61
C VAL A 48 3.35 5.60 -3.84
N THR A 49 2.32 5.44 -4.65
CA THR A 49 2.33 4.53 -5.81
C THR A 49 1.37 4.97 -6.90
N LYS A 50 1.51 4.44 -8.11
CA LYS A 50 0.44 4.48 -9.10
C LYS A 50 -0.71 3.54 -8.68
N PRO A 51 -1.97 3.77 -9.11
CA PRO A 51 -3.11 2.95 -8.68
C PRO A 51 -3.19 1.60 -9.41
N SER A 52 -2.19 0.76 -9.17
CA SER A 52 -2.05 -0.60 -9.70
C SER A 52 -2.55 -1.66 -8.69
N GLU A 53 -2.02 -2.86 -8.77
CA GLU A 53 -2.29 -3.96 -7.82
C GLU A 53 -1.99 -3.60 -6.35
N LEU A 54 -1.09 -2.66 -6.12
CA LEU A 54 -0.77 -2.16 -4.78
C LEU A 54 -1.93 -1.33 -4.16
N ALA A 55 -2.91 -0.91 -4.96
CA ALA A 55 -4.13 -0.26 -4.45
C ALA A 55 -4.93 -1.13 -3.47
N PHE A 56 -4.76 -2.44 -3.51
CA PHE A 56 -5.48 -3.39 -2.66
C PHE A 56 -4.76 -3.76 -1.35
N TYR A 57 -3.58 -3.20 -1.10
CA TYR A 57 -2.90 -3.38 0.18
C TYR A 57 -3.52 -2.52 1.28
N PRO A 58 -3.64 -3.04 2.51
CA PRO A 58 -4.21 -2.31 3.66
C PRO A 58 -3.18 -1.35 4.29
N VAL A 59 -2.77 -0.35 3.56
CA VAL A 59 -1.85 0.73 3.96
C VAL A 59 -2.43 2.05 3.45
N PRO A 60 -2.36 3.17 4.17
CA PRO A 60 -2.72 4.49 3.64
C PRO A 60 -2.01 4.79 2.33
N LYS A 61 -2.72 5.25 1.31
CA LYS A 61 -2.18 5.39 -0.05
C LYS A 61 -2.33 6.81 -0.60
N LEU A 62 -1.23 7.30 -1.15
CA LEU A 62 -1.20 8.46 -2.03
C LEU A 62 -0.96 7.98 -3.48
N PHE A 63 -1.95 8.18 -4.34
CA PHE A 63 -1.82 7.78 -5.75
C PHE A 63 -1.25 8.89 -6.62
N ILE A 64 -0.09 8.60 -7.23
CA ILE A 64 0.45 9.40 -8.32
C ILE A 64 -0.27 9.05 -9.63
N LYS A 65 0.01 9.81 -10.70
CA LYS A 65 -0.60 9.60 -12.01
C LYS A 65 -0.43 8.18 -12.52
N ARG A 66 -1.53 7.59 -12.96
CA ARG A 66 -1.55 6.25 -13.61
C ARG A 66 -0.79 6.22 -14.93
N VAL A 67 -0.39 5.03 -15.34
CA VAL A 67 0.16 4.76 -16.66
C VAL A 67 -0.93 4.22 -17.59
N GLY A 68 -1.71 3.26 -17.14
CA GLY A 68 -2.78 2.63 -17.93
C GLY A 68 -4.19 3.09 -17.52
N GLY A 69 -5.11 3.16 -18.49
CA GLY A 69 -6.49 3.60 -18.25
C GLY A 69 -7.25 2.71 -17.24
N HIS A 70 -6.96 1.41 -17.22
CA HIS A 70 -7.58 0.45 -16.31
C HIS A 70 -7.21 0.67 -14.82
N GLU A 71 -6.08 1.30 -14.55
CA GLU A 71 -5.60 1.58 -13.19
C GLU A 71 -6.48 2.60 -12.45
N ARG A 72 -7.28 3.39 -13.19
CA ARG A 72 -8.20 4.38 -12.60
C ARG A 72 -9.11 3.79 -11.53
N TRP A 73 -9.57 2.57 -11.73
CA TRP A 73 -10.49 1.90 -10.80
C TRP A 73 -9.85 1.60 -9.46
N GLY A 74 -8.54 1.35 -9.41
CA GLY A 74 -7.81 1.16 -8.15
C GLY A 74 -7.84 2.40 -7.27
N ALA A 75 -7.62 3.60 -7.84
CA ALA A 75 -7.71 4.86 -7.10
C ALA A 75 -9.12 5.16 -6.62
N ILE A 76 -10.13 4.96 -7.49
CA ILE A 76 -11.54 5.16 -7.12
C ILE A 76 -11.92 4.22 -5.97
N HIS A 77 -11.61 2.94 -6.09
CA HIS A 77 -11.90 1.97 -5.04
C HIS A 77 -11.27 2.34 -3.69
N SER A 78 -9.98 2.69 -3.68
CA SER A 78 -9.29 3.12 -2.45
C SER A 78 -9.91 4.37 -1.83
N ALA A 79 -10.32 5.35 -2.65
CA ALA A 79 -11.00 6.54 -2.16
C ALA A 79 -12.39 6.21 -1.58
N GLU A 80 -13.14 5.30 -2.21
CA GLU A 80 -14.46 4.86 -1.73
C GLU A 80 -14.38 4.11 -0.40
N ILE A 81 -13.37 3.26 -0.20
CA ILE A 81 -13.17 2.55 1.07
C ILE A 81 -12.39 3.38 2.10
N GLY A 82 -11.92 4.55 1.72
CA GLY A 82 -11.27 5.52 2.61
C GLY A 82 -9.86 5.15 3.06
N ASP A 83 -9.13 4.34 2.28
CA ASP A 83 -7.76 3.93 2.57
C ASP A 83 -6.72 4.55 1.63
N GLY A 84 -7.14 5.37 0.66
CA GLY A 84 -6.27 6.05 -0.28
C GLY A 84 -6.90 7.31 -0.88
N THR A 85 -6.08 8.07 -1.61
CA THR A 85 -6.52 9.28 -2.31
C THR A 85 -7.12 8.94 -3.68
N LEU A 86 -7.76 9.93 -4.31
CA LEU A 86 -7.86 9.92 -5.76
C LEU A 86 -6.48 10.15 -6.38
N GLU A 87 -6.35 9.87 -7.66
CA GLU A 87 -5.12 10.04 -8.43
C GLU A 87 -4.70 11.50 -8.53
N CYS A 88 -3.45 11.83 -8.17
CA CYS A 88 -2.86 13.13 -8.43
C CYS A 88 -2.66 13.37 -9.91
N GLN A 89 -2.98 14.58 -10.38
CA GLN A 89 -2.97 14.92 -11.80
C GLN A 89 -1.56 15.18 -12.34
N ASP A 90 -0.69 15.76 -11.48
CA ASP A 90 0.67 16.14 -11.81
C ASP A 90 1.58 16.16 -10.57
N THR A 91 2.83 16.54 -10.76
CA THR A 91 3.83 16.61 -9.68
C THR A 91 3.48 17.67 -8.64
N ALA A 92 2.95 18.82 -9.04
CA ALA A 92 2.58 19.88 -8.11
C ALA A 92 1.46 19.42 -7.17
N HIS A 93 0.43 18.77 -7.72
CA HIS A 93 -0.64 18.15 -6.93
C HIS A 93 -0.10 17.05 -6.00
N THR A 94 0.83 16.22 -6.48
CA THR A 94 1.46 15.19 -5.64
C THR A 94 2.18 15.81 -4.44
N LEU A 95 2.95 16.87 -4.64
CA LEU A 95 3.66 17.56 -3.56
C LEU A 95 2.71 18.18 -2.55
N GLN A 96 1.63 18.82 -2.99
CA GLN A 96 0.59 19.35 -2.11
C GLN A 96 -0.05 18.25 -1.24
N MET A 97 -0.31 17.09 -1.84
CA MET A 97 -0.85 15.94 -1.08
C MET A 97 0.17 15.36 -0.09
N VAL A 98 1.47 15.31 -0.44
CA VAL A 98 2.53 14.92 0.50
C VAL A 98 2.60 15.88 1.68
N GLU A 99 2.55 17.19 1.43
CA GLU A 99 2.50 18.20 2.48
C GLU A 99 1.27 18.03 3.39
N LEU A 100 0.11 17.70 2.83
CA LEU A 100 -1.10 17.42 3.60
C LEU A 100 -0.90 16.19 4.51
N PHE A 101 -0.36 15.09 3.99
CA PHE A 101 -0.08 13.88 4.78
C PHE A 101 0.93 14.13 5.92
N ILE A 102 1.87 15.07 5.73
CA ILE A 102 2.87 15.41 6.76
C ILE A 102 2.28 16.30 7.86
N ASN A 103 1.34 17.20 7.49
CA ASN A 103 0.86 18.26 8.37
C ASN A 103 -0.53 18.00 8.98
N ASP A 104 -1.24 16.97 8.53
CA ASP A 104 -2.58 16.63 9.02
C ASP A 104 -2.61 15.20 9.60
N ASP A 105 -2.40 15.12 10.91
CA ASP A 105 -2.43 13.84 11.65
C ASP A 105 -3.81 13.16 11.57
N ASN A 106 -4.90 13.90 11.38
CA ASN A 106 -6.24 13.34 11.31
C ASN A 106 -6.43 12.54 10.01
N LEU A 107 -5.86 13.00 8.89
CA LEU A 107 -5.98 12.30 7.61
C LEU A 107 -5.44 10.87 7.69
N LEU A 108 -4.25 10.70 8.25
CA LEU A 108 -3.66 9.36 8.44
C LEU A 108 -4.44 8.53 9.47
N ALA A 109 -4.86 9.14 10.57
CA ALA A 109 -5.65 8.47 11.59
C ALA A 109 -6.98 7.95 11.03
N ASP A 110 -7.68 8.74 10.20
CA ASP A 110 -8.92 8.36 9.54
C ASP A 110 -8.71 7.22 8.53
N MET A 111 -7.66 7.29 7.71
CA MET A 111 -7.30 6.21 6.79
C MET A 111 -6.98 4.91 7.52
N CYS A 112 -6.20 4.96 8.60
CA CYS A 112 -5.90 3.80 9.43
C CYS A 112 -7.17 3.22 10.07
N GLY A 113 -8.05 4.07 10.59
CA GLY A 113 -9.35 3.67 11.14
C GLY A 113 -10.23 2.98 10.10
N ASN A 114 -10.26 3.50 8.86
CA ASN A 114 -10.95 2.88 7.74
C ASN A 114 -10.36 1.53 7.38
N ILE A 115 -9.03 1.39 7.34
CA ILE A 115 -8.35 0.12 7.07
C ILE A 115 -8.72 -0.94 8.10
N VAL A 116 -8.69 -0.60 9.38
CA VAL A 116 -9.09 -1.53 10.46
C VAL A 116 -10.54 -1.98 10.29
N ARG A 117 -11.46 -1.05 10.05
CA ARG A 117 -12.88 -1.34 9.81
C ARG A 117 -13.08 -2.23 8.57
N ASN A 118 -12.43 -1.89 7.47
CA ASN A 118 -12.50 -2.64 6.21
C ASN A 118 -11.97 -4.06 6.36
N LYS A 119 -10.91 -4.24 7.15
CA LYS A 119 -10.40 -5.58 7.50
C LYS A 119 -11.42 -6.40 8.29
N GLN A 120 -12.07 -5.80 9.28
CA GLN A 120 -13.14 -6.47 10.04
C GLN A 120 -14.33 -6.86 9.16
N MET A 121 -14.64 -6.07 8.14
CA MET A 121 -15.68 -6.35 7.15
C MET A 121 -15.26 -7.36 6.07
N GLY A 122 -13.99 -7.78 6.04
CA GLY A 122 -13.44 -8.74 5.06
C GLY A 122 -13.23 -8.16 3.67
N ILE A 123 -13.11 -6.84 3.53
CA ILE A 123 -12.91 -6.17 2.22
C ILE A 123 -11.58 -6.59 1.58
N TYR A 124 -10.54 -6.82 2.39
CA TYR A 124 -9.24 -7.27 1.90
C TYR A 124 -9.12 -8.80 1.74
N ASP A 125 -10.16 -9.55 2.00
CA ASP A 125 -10.12 -11.02 2.02
C ASP A 125 -10.60 -11.65 0.70
N GLY A 126 -10.68 -10.88 -0.39
CA GLY A 126 -11.23 -11.32 -1.68
C GLY A 126 -10.57 -12.58 -2.23
N ALA A 127 -9.25 -12.68 -2.17
CA ALA A 127 -8.52 -13.87 -2.64
C ALA A 127 -8.89 -15.14 -1.84
N TYR A 128 -9.02 -15.02 -0.51
CA TYR A 128 -9.45 -16.14 0.35
C TYR A 128 -10.89 -16.56 0.06
N LYS A 129 -11.79 -15.60 -0.14
CA LYS A 129 -13.19 -15.88 -0.48
C LYS A 129 -13.36 -16.57 -1.83
N VAL A 130 -12.57 -16.20 -2.83
CA VAL A 130 -12.57 -16.89 -4.14
C VAL A 130 -12.16 -18.35 -3.98
N VAL A 131 -11.11 -18.64 -3.22
CA VAL A 131 -10.68 -20.03 -2.96
C VAL A 131 -11.77 -20.80 -2.20
N GLU A 132 -12.37 -20.21 -1.17
CA GLU A 132 -13.43 -20.83 -0.38
C GLU A 132 -14.65 -21.20 -1.27
N LEU A 133 -15.12 -20.27 -2.09
CA LEU A 133 -16.22 -20.50 -3.03
C LEU A 133 -15.89 -21.58 -4.06
N ALA A 134 -14.66 -21.58 -4.60
CA ALA A 134 -14.23 -22.61 -5.54
C ALA A 134 -14.18 -24.01 -4.91
N MET A 135 -13.83 -24.10 -3.63
CA MET A 135 -13.87 -25.38 -2.90
C MET A 135 -15.30 -25.86 -2.60
N GLN A 136 -16.22 -24.95 -2.31
CA GLN A 136 -17.63 -25.27 -2.08
C GLN A 136 -18.34 -25.75 -3.34
N SER A 137 -18.00 -25.18 -4.51
CA SER A 137 -18.61 -25.55 -5.80
C SER A 137 -18.16 -26.92 -6.34
N ARG A 138 -17.16 -27.57 -5.72
CA ARG A 138 -16.71 -28.93 -6.07
C ARG A 138 -17.43 -30.05 -5.30
N LYS A 139 -18.37 -29.71 -4.44
CA LYS A 139 -19.27 -30.67 -3.76
C LYS A 139 -20.58 -30.79 -4.52
#